data_f9b6d8ae09ea9b281751c5265f413572
#
_entry.id   f9b6d8ae09ea9b281751c5265f413572
#
_cell.length_a   1.000
_cell.length_b   1.000
_cell.length_c   1.000
_cell.angle_alpha   90.00
_cell.angle_beta   90.00
_cell.angle_gamma   90.00
#
_symmetry.space_group_name_H-M   'P 1'
#
loop_
_entity.id
_entity.type
_entity.pdbx_description
1 polymer ?
#
loop_
_entity_poly.entity_id
_entity_poly.type
_entity_poly.pdbx_seq_one_letter_code
_entity_poly.pdbx_strand_id
1 'polypeptide(L)'
;CHDAWLKQYSRMVSTPEYYKVVDDVITEVHELFDNPAFFHLGMDEETYAHQRHFDSLVIRNHELWWNDVNRMFRLCDKLNTRPWVWSDYYWHNPDLFTKNMSKDVLQSNWYYDASFDLNQENKDHVNYISCFIDLDELGFDQVPTGSNWSCEENMEGLMAFSKKHIHPDRLKGFMMAP
;
A
#
# COMPACT_ATOMS: atom_id res chain seq x y z
N CYS A 1 -2.26 16.40 11.54
CA CYS A 1 -3.60 16.64 12.03
C CYS A 1 -3.55 17.57 13.24
N HIS A 2 -4.23 18.74 13.19
CA HIS A 2 -4.25 19.72 14.28
C HIS A 2 -5.33 19.42 15.33
N ASP A 3 -6.25 18.53 15.02
CA ASP A 3 -7.36 18.20 15.91
C ASP A 3 -6.93 17.12 16.91
N ALA A 4 -6.92 17.46 18.18
CA ALA A 4 -6.47 16.58 19.26
C ALA A 4 -7.28 15.28 19.33
N TRP A 5 -8.57 15.29 18.96
CA TRP A 5 -9.40 14.10 18.94
C TRP A 5 -9.05 13.14 17.79
N LEU A 6 -8.73 13.64 16.58
CA LEU A 6 -8.27 12.82 15.46
C LEU A 6 -6.92 12.15 15.78
N LYS A 7 -6.01 12.89 16.41
CA LYS A 7 -4.73 12.34 16.86
C LYS A 7 -4.91 11.18 17.84
N GLN A 8 -5.91 11.24 18.69
CA GLN A 8 -6.26 10.18 19.63
C GLN A 8 -6.72 8.92 18.87
N TYR A 9 -7.64 9.05 17.90
CA TYR A 9 -8.17 7.91 17.14
C TYR A 9 -7.16 7.29 16.20
N SER A 10 -6.26 8.04 15.63
CA SER A 10 -5.17 7.50 14.79
C SER A 10 -4.20 6.59 15.54
N ARG A 11 -4.21 6.64 16.88
CA ARG A 11 -3.37 5.81 17.76
C ARG A 11 -4.12 4.64 18.39
N MET A 12 -5.44 4.63 18.29
CA MET A 12 -6.31 3.61 18.88
C MET A 12 -6.92 2.72 17.81
N VAL A 13 -6.06 2.19 16.93
CA VAL A 13 -6.47 1.31 15.85
C VAL A 13 -7.26 0.10 16.37
N SER A 14 -8.10 -0.48 15.52
CA SER A 14 -8.84 -1.70 15.80
C SER A 14 -9.86 -1.58 16.96
N THR A 15 -10.31 -0.37 17.26
CA THR A 15 -11.39 -0.10 18.24
C THR A 15 -12.69 0.30 17.54
N PRO A 16 -13.87 0.18 18.20
CA PRO A 16 -15.14 0.65 17.63
C PRO A 16 -15.11 2.11 17.21
N GLU A 17 -14.47 2.97 18.01
CA GLU A 17 -14.32 4.40 17.74
C GLU A 17 -13.44 4.64 16.51
N TYR A 18 -12.32 3.93 16.39
CA TYR A 18 -11.46 3.96 15.21
C TYR A 18 -12.24 3.58 13.95
N TYR A 19 -12.99 2.48 13.99
CA TYR A 19 -13.77 2.04 12.84
C TYR A 19 -14.84 3.04 12.42
N LYS A 20 -15.48 3.70 13.40
CA LYS A 20 -16.44 4.74 13.07
C LYS A 20 -15.79 5.90 12.33
N VAL A 21 -14.64 6.37 12.84
CA VAL A 21 -13.90 7.48 12.21
C VAL A 21 -13.41 7.09 10.81
N VAL A 22 -12.89 5.89 10.65
CA VAL A 22 -12.43 5.39 9.33
C VAL A 22 -13.58 5.30 8.34
N ASP A 23 -14.73 4.76 8.76
CA ASP A 23 -15.93 4.66 7.92
C ASP A 23 -16.41 6.07 7.50
N ASP A 24 -16.47 7.02 8.44
CA ASP A 24 -16.88 8.41 8.19
C ASP A 24 -15.89 9.10 7.21
N VAL A 25 -14.58 9.00 7.46
CA VAL A 25 -13.53 9.64 6.62
C VAL A 25 -13.51 9.06 5.20
N ILE A 26 -13.54 7.74 5.05
CA ILE A 26 -13.54 7.12 3.72
C ILE A 26 -14.79 7.54 2.95
N THR A 27 -15.95 7.53 3.59
CA THR A 27 -17.21 7.93 2.96
C THR A 27 -17.19 9.40 2.53
N GLU A 28 -16.78 10.31 3.43
CA GLU A 28 -16.70 11.75 3.13
C GLU A 28 -15.71 12.03 1.98
N VAL A 29 -14.52 11.44 2.03
CA VAL A 29 -13.52 11.63 0.95
C VAL A 29 -14.02 11.07 -0.36
N HIS A 30 -14.67 9.89 -0.35
CA HIS A 30 -15.27 9.30 -1.55
C HIS A 30 -16.32 10.22 -2.18
N GLU A 31 -17.19 10.83 -1.37
CA GLU A 31 -18.18 11.80 -1.84
C GLU A 31 -17.54 13.08 -2.37
N LEU A 32 -16.53 13.62 -1.69
CA LEU A 32 -15.79 14.82 -2.11
C LEU A 32 -15.10 14.67 -3.46
N PHE A 33 -14.67 13.46 -3.81
CA PHE A 33 -14.06 13.15 -5.11
C PHE A 33 -15.05 12.63 -6.16
N ASP A 34 -16.35 12.80 -5.93
CA ASP A 34 -17.41 12.43 -6.85
C ASP A 34 -17.38 10.94 -7.26
N ASN A 35 -17.32 10.08 -6.27
CA ASN A 35 -17.32 8.61 -6.41
C ASN A 35 -16.17 8.09 -7.28
N PRO A 36 -14.93 8.20 -6.84
CA PRO A 36 -13.76 7.81 -7.60
C PRO A 36 -13.73 6.29 -7.87
N ALA A 37 -13.22 5.90 -9.03
CA ALA A 37 -13.11 4.49 -9.41
C ALA A 37 -12.12 3.70 -8.51
N PHE A 38 -11.15 4.38 -7.93
CA PHE A 38 -10.13 3.82 -7.06
C PHE A 38 -10.01 4.62 -5.77
N PHE A 39 -9.78 3.93 -4.65
CA PHE A 39 -9.56 4.56 -3.36
C PHE A 39 -8.30 3.99 -2.69
N HIS A 40 -7.26 4.82 -2.53
CA HIS A 40 -6.01 4.40 -1.90
C HIS A 40 -6.13 4.48 -0.38
N LEU A 41 -5.99 3.33 0.28
CA LEU A 41 -6.18 3.19 1.73
C LEU A 41 -4.89 3.37 2.54
N GLY A 42 -3.73 3.47 1.89
CA GLY A 42 -2.43 3.47 2.56
C GLY A 42 -2.01 2.09 3.00
N MET A 43 -1.94 1.85 4.30
CA MET A 43 -1.61 0.58 4.97
C MET A 43 -0.13 0.19 4.93
N ASP A 44 0.74 1.17 4.70
CA ASP A 44 2.19 1.03 4.64
C ASP A 44 2.86 1.15 6.02
N GLU A 45 4.08 0.63 6.09
CA GLU A 45 5.05 0.85 7.16
C GLU A 45 4.56 0.58 8.60
N GLU A 46 3.61 -0.31 8.79
CA GLU A 46 3.16 -0.73 10.12
C GLU A 46 4.16 -1.69 10.78
N THR A 47 5.40 -1.24 10.95
CA THR A 47 6.47 -1.97 11.60
C THR A 47 6.93 -1.25 12.86
N TYR A 48 7.56 -1.99 13.78
CA TYR A 48 8.16 -1.40 14.97
C TYR A 48 9.18 -0.30 14.63
N ALA A 49 9.98 -0.49 13.59
CA ALA A 49 11.01 0.46 13.19
C ALA A 49 10.43 1.84 12.85
N HIS A 50 9.31 1.88 12.13
CA HIS A 50 8.63 3.12 11.73
C HIS A 50 7.79 3.72 12.86
N GLN A 51 7.20 2.89 13.71
CA GLN A 51 6.25 3.32 14.74
C GLN A 51 6.89 3.66 16.10
N ARG A 52 8.15 3.28 16.33
CA ARG A 52 8.85 3.41 17.64
C ARG A 52 8.99 4.84 18.18
N HIS A 53 8.80 5.85 17.34
CA HIS A 53 8.92 7.25 17.72
C HIS A 53 7.59 7.87 18.18
N PHE A 54 6.49 7.13 18.11
CA PHE A 54 5.21 7.61 18.59
C PHE A 54 5.05 7.34 20.09
N ASP A 55 4.34 8.24 20.80
CA ASP A 55 4.08 8.11 22.24
C ASP A 55 3.24 6.86 22.60
N SER A 56 2.44 6.38 21.65
CA SER A 56 1.64 5.17 21.78
C SER A 56 1.86 4.31 20.56
N LEU A 57 2.38 3.10 20.79
CA LEU A 57 2.67 2.16 19.74
C LEU A 57 1.62 1.05 19.73
N VAL A 58 0.89 0.96 18.62
CA VAL A 58 0.05 -0.21 18.32
C VAL A 58 0.47 -0.72 16.95
N ILE A 59 1.08 -1.90 16.93
CA ILE A 59 1.39 -2.60 15.70
C ILE A 59 0.31 -3.65 15.48
N ARG A 60 -0.40 -3.55 14.38
CA ARG A 60 -1.39 -4.54 13.97
C ARG A 60 -0.67 -5.72 13.34
N ASN A 61 -0.45 -6.79 14.10
CA ASN A 61 0.19 -7.99 13.58
C ASN A 61 -0.84 -8.96 13.00
N HIS A 62 -0.51 -9.56 11.87
CA HIS A 62 -1.20 -10.70 11.29
C HIS A 62 -2.73 -10.53 11.21
N GLU A 63 -3.48 -11.31 12.00
CA GLU A 63 -4.95 -11.32 11.96
C GLU A 63 -5.57 -9.95 12.24
N LEU A 64 -5.00 -9.14 13.12
CA LEU A 64 -5.54 -7.83 13.45
C LEU A 64 -5.42 -6.88 12.25
N TRP A 65 -4.28 -6.88 11.56
CA TRP A 65 -4.09 -6.11 10.32
C TRP A 65 -5.08 -6.56 9.24
N TRP A 66 -5.22 -7.87 9.04
CA TRP A 66 -6.15 -8.44 8.06
C TRP A 66 -7.61 -8.14 8.38
N ASN A 67 -7.99 -8.15 9.64
CA ASN A 67 -9.33 -7.79 10.07
C ASN A 67 -9.66 -6.33 9.70
N ASP A 68 -8.74 -5.41 9.99
CA ASP A 68 -8.93 -3.99 9.73
C ASP A 68 -8.94 -3.68 8.24
N VAL A 69 -7.95 -4.16 7.48
CA VAL A 69 -7.88 -3.90 6.04
C VAL A 69 -9.07 -4.50 5.28
N ASN A 70 -9.48 -5.73 5.63
CA ASN A 70 -10.65 -6.35 5.03
C ASN A 70 -11.95 -5.60 5.37
N ARG A 71 -12.04 -4.93 6.53
CA ARG A 71 -13.15 -4.04 6.82
C ARG A 71 -13.19 -2.86 5.85
N MET A 72 -12.04 -2.23 5.60
CA MET A 72 -11.92 -1.12 4.64
C MET A 72 -12.25 -1.57 3.21
N PHE A 73 -11.78 -2.76 2.80
CA PHE A 73 -12.12 -3.33 1.49
C PHE A 73 -13.64 -3.49 1.31
N ARG A 74 -14.32 -4.04 2.32
CA ARG A 74 -15.79 -4.16 2.29
C ARG A 74 -16.51 -2.81 2.25
N LEU A 75 -15.93 -1.75 2.82
CA LEU A 75 -16.49 -0.40 2.70
C LEU A 75 -16.31 0.13 1.28
N CYS A 76 -15.14 -0.04 0.68
CA CYS A 76 -14.89 0.32 -0.72
C CYS A 76 -15.88 -0.41 -1.66
N ASP A 77 -16.11 -1.70 -1.44
CA ASP A 77 -17.09 -2.48 -2.22
C ASP A 77 -18.51 -1.87 -2.14
N LYS A 78 -18.93 -1.47 -0.93
CA LYS A 78 -20.25 -0.84 -0.73
C LYS A 78 -20.36 0.52 -1.44
N LEU A 79 -19.25 1.22 -1.56
CA LEU A 79 -19.16 2.52 -2.24
C LEU A 79 -18.93 2.37 -3.76
N ASN A 80 -18.83 1.15 -4.29
CA ASN A 80 -18.50 0.85 -5.70
C ASN A 80 -17.18 1.46 -6.15
N THR A 81 -16.19 1.51 -5.26
CA THR A 81 -14.82 1.94 -5.56
C THR A 81 -13.85 0.78 -5.35
N ARG A 82 -12.84 0.68 -6.20
CA ARG A 82 -11.83 -0.37 -6.08
C ARG A 82 -10.81 -0.02 -5.02
N PRO A 83 -10.59 -0.84 -3.98
CA PRO A 83 -9.57 -0.59 -2.98
C PRO A 83 -8.16 -0.68 -3.58
N TRP A 84 -7.26 0.17 -3.10
CA TRP A 84 -5.88 0.29 -3.52
C TRP A 84 -4.99 0.44 -2.29
N VAL A 85 -3.87 -0.28 -2.22
CA VAL A 85 -2.98 -0.29 -1.05
C VAL A 85 -1.51 -0.26 -1.46
N TRP A 86 -0.66 0.19 -0.54
CA TRP A 86 0.76 -0.06 -0.60
C TRP A 86 1.04 -1.54 -0.38
N SER A 87 2.04 -2.10 -1.08
CA SER A 87 2.28 -3.55 -1.10
C SER A 87 3.43 -4.00 -0.18
N ASP A 88 4.01 -3.11 0.60
CA ASP A 88 5.17 -3.38 1.46
C ASP A 88 4.91 -4.44 2.56
N TYR A 89 3.64 -4.69 2.91
CA TYR A 89 3.30 -5.84 3.75
C TYR A 89 3.81 -7.16 3.14
N TYR A 90 3.83 -7.28 1.80
CA TYR A 90 4.37 -8.45 1.09
C TYR A 90 5.86 -8.67 1.40
N TRP A 91 6.66 -7.61 1.49
CA TRP A 91 8.10 -7.72 1.73
C TRP A 91 8.48 -8.51 2.97
N HIS A 92 7.64 -8.44 4.00
CA HIS A 92 7.89 -9.06 5.30
C HIS A 92 7.01 -10.28 5.56
N ASN A 93 5.89 -10.43 4.86
CA ASN A 93 4.90 -11.47 5.11
C ASN A 93 4.31 -12.03 3.80
N PRO A 94 5.15 -12.53 2.86
CA PRO A 94 4.69 -12.93 1.52
C PRO A 94 3.65 -14.06 1.56
N ASP A 95 3.81 -15.05 2.45
CA ASP A 95 2.87 -16.17 2.57
C ASP A 95 1.48 -15.72 3.06
N LEU A 96 1.46 -14.86 4.08
CA LEU A 96 0.20 -14.30 4.61
C LEU A 96 -0.47 -13.38 3.60
N PHE A 97 0.30 -12.57 2.88
CA PHE A 97 -0.21 -11.72 1.82
C PHE A 97 -0.83 -12.56 0.71
N THR A 98 -0.10 -13.54 0.17
CA THR A 98 -0.57 -14.42 -0.90
C THR A 98 -1.84 -15.17 -0.52
N LYS A 99 -1.95 -15.59 0.74
CA LYS A 99 -3.11 -16.31 1.25
C LYS A 99 -4.36 -15.43 1.41
N ASN A 100 -4.19 -14.16 1.83
CA ASN A 100 -5.29 -13.35 2.33
C ASN A 100 -5.65 -12.16 1.44
N MET A 101 -4.74 -11.68 0.56
CA MET A 101 -4.99 -10.52 -0.29
C MET A 101 -5.90 -10.89 -1.46
N SER A 102 -7.01 -10.14 -1.59
CA SER A 102 -7.90 -10.28 -2.76
C SER A 102 -7.24 -9.78 -4.03
N LYS A 103 -7.48 -10.46 -5.16
CA LYS A 103 -7.03 -10.02 -6.49
C LYS A 103 -7.76 -8.77 -6.99
N ASP A 104 -8.89 -8.44 -6.38
CA ASP A 104 -9.63 -7.22 -6.69
C ASP A 104 -8.95 -5.96 -6.13
N VAL A 105 -8.03 -6.10 -5.17
CA VAL A 105 -7.29 -5.00 -4.58
C VAL A 105 -6.12 -4.61 -5.48
N LEU A 106 -6.09 -3.33 -5.89
CA LEU A 106 -5.00 -2.77 -6.67
C LEU A 106 -3.76 -2.61 -5.81
N GLN A 107 -2.60 -2.99 -6.33
CA GLN A 107 -1.33 -3.00 -5.59
C GLN A 107 -0.39 -1.88 -6.04
N SER A 108 0.22 -1.17 -5.10
CA SER A 108 1.34 -0.26 -5.35
C SER A 108 2.57 -0.71 -4.57
N ASN A 109 3.43 -1.46 -5.22
CA ASN A 109 4.80 -1.60 -4.74
C ASN A 109 5.57 -0.33 -5.04
N TRP A 110 6.49 0.06 -4.16
CA TRP A 110 7.25 1.28 -4.28
C TRP A 110 8.76 1.02 -4.13
N TYR A 111 9.56 1.80 -4.87
CA TYR A 111 11.01 1.77 -4.80
C TYR A 111 11.56 3.08 -5.34
N TYR A 112 12.47 3.72 -4.60
CA TYR A 112 12.91 5.09 -4.83
C TYR A 112 14.38 5.24 -5.19
N ASP A 113 15.11 4.13 -5.35
CA ASP A 113 16.54 4.15 -5.69
C ASP A 113 16.76 4.01 -7.21
N ALA A 114 18.01 4.22 -7.65
CA ALA A 114 18.37 4.20 -9.08
C ALA A 114 18.48 2.80 -9.66
N SER A 115 18.92 1.82 -8.86
CA SER A 115 19.28 0.49 -9.37
C SER A 115 18.14 -0.49 -9.33
N PHE A 116 17.72 -0.97 -10.47
CA PHE A 116 16.77 -2.09 -10.64
C PHE A 116 17.46 -3.42 -10.95
N ASP A 117 18.73 -3.58 -10.53
CA ASP A 117 19.49 -4.83 -10.73
C ASP A 117 19.11 -5.84 -9.64
N LEU A 118 18.55 -6.98 -10.06
CA LEU A 118 18.20 -8.11 -9.17
C LEU A 118 19.42 -8.83 -8.58
N ASN A 119 20.64 -8.55 -9.08
CA ASN A 119 21.88 -9.12 -8.58
C ASN A 119 22.68 -8.18 -7.69
N GLN A 120 22.13 -7.02 -7.34
CA GLN A 120 22.82 -6.07 -6.46
C GLN A 120 23.07 -6.67 -5.06
N GLU A 121 24.08 -6.13 -4.36
CA GLU A 121 24.48 -6.65 -3.05
C GLU A 121 23.45 -6.38 -1.94
N ASN A 122 22.73 -5.27 -2.04
CA ASN A 122 21.70 -4.90 -1.09
C ASN A 122 20.46 -5.82 -1.23
N LYS A 123 20.33 -6.77 -0.29
CA LYS A 123 19.24 -7.77 -0.32
C LYS A 123 17.86 -7.18 -0.07
N ASP A 124 17.78 -6.08 0.69
CA ASP A 124 16.51 -5.40 0.91
C ASP A 124 16.03 -4.74 -0.39
N HIS A 125 16.92 -4.10 -1.15
CA HIS A 125 16.59 -3.55 -2.46
C HIS A 125 16.16 -4.64 -3.45
N VAL A 126 16.88 -5.79 -3.46
CA VAL A 126 16.47 -6.96 -4.28
C VAL A 126 15.05 -7.41 -3.92
N ASN A 127 14.73 -7.51 -2.62
CA ASN A 127 13.40 -7.89 -2.16
C ASN A 127 12.32 -6.88 -2.65
N TYR A 128 12.60 -5.58 -2.52
CA TYR A 128 11.65 -4.53 -2.93
C TYR A 128 11.38 -4.54 -4.44
N ILE A 129 12.41 -4.69 -5.28
CA ILE A 129 12.22 -4.74 -6.73
C ILE A 129 11.68 -6.09 -7.21
N SER A 130 11.99 -7.21 -6.53
CA SER A 130 11.41 -8.52 -6.84
C SER A 130 9.89 -8.53 -6.63
N CYS A 131 9.40 -7.76 -5.66
CA CYS A 131 7.97 -7.67 -5.37
C CYS A 131 7.13 -7.26 -6.60
N PHE A 132 7.63 -6.44 -7.52
CA PHE A 132 6.94 -6.13 -8.78
C PHE A 132 6.71 -7.38 -9.64
N ILE A 133 7.68 -8.28 -9.68
CA ILE A 133 7.62 -9.55 -10.44
C ILE A 133 6.68 -10.51 -9.72
N ASP A 134 6.87 -10.68 -8.42
CA ASP A 134 6.08 -11.61 -7.61
C ASP A 134 4.59 -11.27 -7.63
N LEU A 135 4.24 -9.99 -7.54
CA LEU A 135 2.86 -9.53 -7.64
C LEU A 135 2.26 -9.81 -9.02
N ASP A 136 3.05 -9.71 -10.10
CA ASP A 136 2.62 -10.09 -11.44
C ASP A 136 2.39 -11.59 -11.56
N GLU A 137 3.34 -12.41 -11.11
CA GLU A 137 3.22 -13.88 -11.11
C GLU A 137 2.02 -14.34 -10.27
N LEU A 138 1.74 -13.66 -9.18
CA LEU A 138 0.57 -13.89 -8.35
C LEU A 138 -0.74 -13.37 -8.98
N GLY A 139 -0.68 -12.62 -10.09
CA GLY A 139 -1.85 -12.17 -10.85
C GLY A 139 -2.52 -10.90 -10.31
N PHE A 140 -1.80 -10.05 -9.60
CA PHE A 140 -2.30 -8.77 -9.12
C PHE A 140 -2.17 -7.66 -10.17
N ASP A 141 -3.19 -6.81 -10.26
CA ASP A 141 -3.08 -5.53 -10.95
C ASP A 141 -2.20 -4.56 -10.16
N GLN A 142 -1.35 -3.81 -10.86
CA GLN A 142 -0.34 -2.97 -10.23
C GLN A 142 -0.32 -1.54 -10.78
N VAL A 143 -0.03 -0.59 -9.88
CA VAL A 143 0.41 0.77 -10.17
C VAL A 143 1.78 0.96 -9.48
N PRO A 144 2.89 0.57 -10.13
CA PRO A 144 4.23 0.77 -9.59
C PRO A 144 4.48 2.22 -9.20
N THR A 145 5.10 2.42 -8.03
CA THR A 145 5.33 3.75 -7.48
C THR A 145 6.81 4.04 -7.36
N GLY A 146 7.23 5.16 -7.93
CA GLY A 146 8.56 5.74 -7.82
C GLY A 146 8.52 7.14 -7.24
N SER A 147 9.70 7.76 -7.12
CA SER A 147 9.86 9.13 -6.66
C SER A 147 11.17 9.69 -7.19
N ASN A 148 11.23 11.00 -7.39
CA ASN A 148 12.48 11.71 -7.60
C ASN A 148 13.13 12.19 -6.28
N TRP A 149 12.61 11.77 -5.15
CA TRP A 149 13.06 12.17 -3.83
C TRP A 149 14.51 11.76 -3.53
N SER A 150 14.89 10.51 -3.84
CA SER A 150 16.26 10.02 -3.59
C SER A 150 17.13 10.03 -4.85
N CYS A 151 16.54 9.94 -6.03
CA CYS A 151 17.26 9.99 -7.29
C CYS A 151 16.35 10.41 -8.44
N GLU A 152 16.86 11.30 -9.31
CA GLU A 152 16.08 11.87 -10.42
C GLU A 152 15.73 10.83 -11.49
N GLU A 153 16.58 9.81 -11.66
CA GLU A 153 16.42 8.77 -12.67
C GLU A 153 15.48 7.65 -12.26
N ASN A 154 15.01 7.63 -10.99
CA ASN A 154 14.20 6.53 -10.46
C ASN A 154 12.98 6.21 -11.33
N MET A 155 12.20 7.22 -11.71
CA MET A 155 10.98 7.01 -12.49
C MET A 155 11.24 6.40 -13.87
N GLU A 156 12.33 6.76 -14.53
CA GLU A 156 12.71 6.17 -15.83
C GLU A 156 13.05 4.69 -15.65
N GLY A 157 13.87 4.36 -14.64
CA GLY A 157 14.24 2.99 -14.30
C GLY A 157 13.03 2.14 -13.90
N LEU A 158 12.15 2.68 -13.05
CA LEU A 158 10.91 2.02 -12.64
C LEU A 158 10.02 1.69 -13.84
N MET A 159 9.82 2.65 -14.73
CA MET A 159 8.97 2.45 -15.91
C MET A 159 9.56 1.41 -16.85
N ALA A 160 10.87 1.43 -17.07
CA ALA A 160 11.56 0.45 -17.92
C ALA A 160 11.48 -0.95 -17.32
N PHE A 161 11.77 -1.09 -16.02
CA PHE A 161 11.71 -2.35 -15.29
C PHE A 161 10.28 -2.93 -15.27
N SER A 162 9.30 -2.12 -14.91
CA SER A 162 7.90 -2.56 -14.81
C SER A 162 7.34 -3.00 -16.16
N LYS A 163 7.58 -2.24 -17.22
CA LYS A 163 7.15 -2.63 -18.60
C LYS A 163 7.78 -3.93 -19.09
N LYS A 164 8.96 -4.27 -18.58
CA LYS A 164 9.66 -5.52 -18.94
C LYS A 164 9.12 -6.72 -18.17
N HIS A 165 8.72 -6.54 -16.92
CA HIS A 165 8.45 -7.63 -15.98
C HIS A 165 6.98 -7.80 -15.60
N ILE A 166 6.15 -6.78 -15.77
CA ILE A 166 4.72 -6.84 -15.47
C ILE A 166 3.93 -7.03 -16.77
N HIS A 167 3.00 -7.98 -16.75
CA HIS A 167 2.12 -8.20 -17.91
C HIS A 167 1.29 -6.93 -18.23
N PRO A 168 1.18 -6.52 -19.50
CA PRO A 168 0.50 -5.27 -19.88
C PRO A 168 -0.91 -5.14 -19.33
N ASP A 169 -1.68 -6.25 -19.25
CA ASP A 169 -3.05 -6.23 -18.73
C ASP A 169 -3.10 -5.97 -17.21
N ARG A 170 -2.00 -6.21 -16.48
CA ARG A 170 -1.90 -5.97 -15.05
C ARG A 170 -1.22 -4.66 -14.66
N LEU A 171 -0.49 -4.05 -15.61
CA LEU A 171 0.11 -2.74 -15.42
C LEU A 171 -0.93 -1.64 -15.68
N LYS A 172 -1.52 -1.09 -14.62
CA LYS A 172 -2.63 -0.12 -14.72
C LYS A 172 -2.18 1.34 -14.82
N GLY A 173 -0.92 1.60 -14.60
CA GLY A 173 -0.33 2.94 -14.66
C GLY A 173 0.92 3.04 -13.80
N PHE A 174 1.34 4.26 -13.53
CA PHE A 174 2.45 4.57 -12.63
C PHE A 174 2.05 5.70 -11.70
N MET A 175 2.56 5.68 -10.49
CA MET A 175 2.42 6.77 -9.55
C MET A 175 3.79 7.33 -9.19
N MET A 176 3.85 8.66 -9.04
CA MET A 176 5.01 9.36 -8.52
C MET A 176 4.67 9.89 -7.13
N ALA A 177 5.34 9.36 -6.12
CA ALA A 177 5.28 9.90 -4.78
C ALA A 177 6.11 11.19 -4.67
N PRO A 178 5.65 12.19 -3.87
CA PRO A 178 6.35 13.46 -3.70
C PRO A 178 7.69 13.31 -2.96
#